data_17ff71a74832ecb2d99b2bdb0c546e3c
#
_entry.id   17ff71a74832ecb2d99b2bdb0c546e3c
#
_cell.length_a   1.000
_cell.length_b   1.000
_cell.length_c   1.000
_cell.angle_alpha   90.00
_cell.angle_beta   90.00
_cell.angle_gamma   90.00
#
_symmetry.space_group_name_H-M   'P 1'
#
loop_
_entity.id
_entity.type
_entity.pdbx_description
1 polymer ?
#
loop_
_entity_poly.entity_id
_entity_poly.type
_entity_poly.pdbx_seq_one_letter_code
_entity_poly.pdbx_strand_id
1 'polypeptide(L)'
;MLLPIRKEMSQRISNNGKLAVRVPNNECVLAILEKCKLIVGTSANISGEKSILDSNECKTKLPEIDILVNGGKITSLGESTIIDFVDDQLKVIREGSISKQDIEKIL
;
A
#
# COMPACT_ATOMS: atom_id res chain seq x y z
N MET A 1 3.09 -4.25 6.23
CA MET A 1 3.59 -5.49 6.84
C MET A 1 3.10 -6.67 6.03
N LEU A 2 3.92 -7.71 5.87
CA LEU A 2 3.49 -8.97 5.27
C LEU A 2 2.81 -9.85 6.32
N LEU A 3 1.64 -10.38 5.98
CA LEU A 3 0.88 -11.30 6.82
C LEU A 3 0.64 -12.62 6.08
N PRO A 4 0.69 -13.77 6.77
CA PRO A 4 0.31 -15.04 6.18
C PRO A 4 -1.17 -15.04 5.81
N ILE A 5 -1.50 -15.67 4.70
CA ILE A 5 -2.88 -15.80 4.23
C ILE A 5 -3.29 -17.27 4.13
N ARG A 6 -4.59 -17.51 4.21
CA ARG A 6 -5.15 -18.86 4.07
C ARG A 6 -4.81 -19.42 2.68
N LYS A 7 -4.60 -20.73 2.63
CA LYS A 7 -4.17 -21.45 1.42
C LYS A 7 -5.10 -21.20 0.22
N GLU A 8 -6.41 -21.14 0.47
CA GLU A 8 -7.41 -20.90 -0.58
C GLU A 8 -7.29 -19.50 -1.21
N MET A 9 -6.88 -18.50 -0.42
CA MET A 9 -6.67 -17.14 -0.90
C MET A 9 -5.29 -16.99 -1.57
N SER A 10 -4.30 -17.75 -1.12
CA SER A 10 -2.94 -17.70 -1.65
C SER A 10 -2.91 -17.95 -3.15
N GLN A 11 -3.67 -18.90 -3.64
CA GLN A 11 -3.74 -19.26 -5.07
C GLN A 11 -4.29 -18.13 -5.95
N ARG A 12 -5.06 -17.19 -5.38
CA ARG A 12 -5.73 -16.11 -6.13
C ARG A 12 -5.00 -14.78 -6.05
N ILE A 13 -4.29 -14.52 -4.96
CA ILE A 13 -3.80 -13.17 -4.63
C ILE A 13 -2.28 -13.11 -4.47
N SER A 14 -1.62 -14.21 -4.09
CA SER A 14 -0.19 -14.21 -3.79
C SER A 14 0.43 -15.57 -4.05
N ASN A 15 1.59 -15.58 -4.70
CA ASN A 15 2.35 -16.81 -4.94
C ASN A 15 3.12 -17.31 -3.71
N ASN A 16 3.29 -16.47 -2.68
CA ASN A 16 4.21 -16.73 -1.56
C ASN A 16 3.49 -17.05 -0.25
N GLY A 17 2.16 -17.17 -0.25
CA GLY A 17 1.38 -17.40 0.97
C GLY A 17 1.35 -16.23 1.95
N LYS A 18 1.88 -15.07 1.56
CA LYS A 18 1.87 -13.82 2.34
C LYS A 18 1.27 -12.67 1.54
N LEU A 19 0.59 -11.76 2.21
CA LEU A 19 -0.02 -10.58 1.63
C LEU A 19 0.52 -9.33 2.32
N ALA A 20 0.87 -8.31 1.55
CA ALA A 20 1.19 -7.01 2.09
C ALA A 20 -0.09 -6.29 2.54
N VAL A 21 -0.16 -5.96 3.82
CA VAL A 21 -1.31 -5.30 4.43
C VAL A 21 -0.88 -3.95 5.00
N ARG A 22 -1.72 -2.93 4.82
CA ARG A 22 -1.55 -1.59 5.36
C ARG A 22 -2.87 -1.05 5.88
N VAL A 23 -2.84 -0.36 7.03
CA VAL A 23 -3.89 0.56 7.46
C VAL A 23 -3.44 1.96 7.09
N PRO A 24 -4.10 2.66 6.16
CA PRO A 24 -3.67 3.98 5.73
C PRO A 24 -4.04 5.05 6.76
N ASN A 25 -3.16 6.02 6.97
CA ASN A 25 -3.48 7.23 7.73
C ASN A 25 -4.16 8.25 6.80
N ASN A 26 -5.40 7.97 6.41
CA ASN A 26 -6.19 8.83 5.53
C ASN A 26 -7.67 8.61 5.81
N GLU A 27 -8.36 9.64 6.29
CA GLU A 27 -9.76 9.56 6.73
C GLU A 27 -10.71 9.10 5.63
N CYS A 28 -10.52 9.56 4.40
CA CYS A 28 -11.35 9.17 3.27
C CYS A 28 -11.21 7.67 2.97
N VAL A 29 -9.98 7.15 2.95
CA VAL A 29 -9.75 5.71 2.74
C VAL A 29 -10.27 4.89 3.90
N LEU A 30 -10.15 5.37 5.14
CA LEU A 30 -10.70 4.69 6.32
C LEU A 30 -12.23 4.63 6.25
N ALA A 31 -12.90 5.70 5.86
CA ALA A 31 -14.35 5.70 5.66
C ALA A 31 -14.82 4.71 4.58
N ILE A 32 -14.06 4.55 3.49
CA ILE A 32 -14.33 3.52 2.48
C ILE A 32 -14.14 2.11 3.08
N LEU A 33 -13.07 1.91 3.86
CA LEU A 33 -12.79 0.62 4.50
C LEU A 33 -13.82 0.21 5.54
N GLU A 34 -14.48 1.15 6.20
CA GLU A 34 -15.63 0.85 7.08
C GLU A 34 -16.76 0.14 6.35
N LYS A 35 -16.97 0.46 5.08
CA LYS A 35 -18.00 -0.16 4.23
C LYS A 35 -17.50 -1.41 3.51
N CYS A 36 -16.35 -1.32 2.88
CA CYS A 36 -15.81 -2.39 2.04
C CYS A 36 -15.03 -3.45 2.81
N LYS A 37 -14.59 -3.16 4.06
CA LYS A 37 -13.77 -4.01 4.94
C LYS A 37 -12.36 -4.27 4.40
N LEU A 38 -12.19 -4.45 3.10
CA LEU A 38 -10.92 -4.70 2.43
C LEU A 38 -10.97 -4.07 1.03
N ILE A 39 -9.89 -3.42 0.65
CA ILE A 39 -9.65 -2.95 -0.73
C ILE A 39 -8.24 -3.33 -1.17
N VAL A 40 -8.09 -3.60 -2.45
CA VAL A 40 -6.78 -3.80 -3.05
C VAL A 40 -6.19 -2.45 -3.41
N GLY A 41 -4.99 -2.16 -2.92
CA GLY A 41 -4.28 -0.92 -3.19
C GLY A 41 -3.07 -1.16 -4.09
N THR A 42 -2.90 -0.30 -5.09
CA THR A 42 -1.71 -0.24 -5.93
C THR A 42 -1.30 1.21 -6.14
N SER A 43 -0.10 1.44 -6.66
CA SER A 43 0.33 2.77 -7.06
C SER A 43 -0.48 3.28 -8.26
N ALA A 44 -0.85 4.56 -8.26
CA ALA A 44 -1.50 5.21 -9.39
C ALA A 44 -0.43 5.64 -10.39
N ASN A 45 -0.12 4.77 -11.35
CA ASN A 45 0.86 5.03 -12.41
C ASN A 45 0.68 4.04 -13.57
N ILE A 46 1.19 4.41 -14.74
CA ILE A 46 1.45 3.45 -15.81
C ILE A 46 2.64 2.59 -15.39
N SER A 47 2.59 1.31 -15.72
CA SER A 47 3.66 0.36 -15.35
C SER A 47 5.04 0.86 -15.77
N GLY A 48 5.96 0.91 -14.82
CA GLY A 48 7.32 1.44 -15.02
C GLY A 48 7.48 2.95 -14.84
N GLU A 49 6.39 3.72 -14.67
CA GLU A 49 6.45 5.15 -14.40
C GLU A 49 6.38 5.45 -12.89
N LYS A 50 6.70 6.71 -12.55
CA LYS A 50 6.55 7.20 -11.17
C LYS A 50 5.08 7.34 -10.78
N SER A 51 4.79 7.11 -9.50
CA SER A 51 3.45 7.30 -8.95
C SER A 51 2.97 8.75 -9.11
N ILE A 52 1.72 8.91 -9.51
CA ILE A 52 1.05 10.20 -9.64
C ILE A 52 0.68 10.68 -8.24
N LEU A 53 1.06 11.92 -7.93
CA LEU A 53 0.83 12.54 -6.61
C LEU A 53 -0.27 13.61 -6.62
N ASP A 54 -0.73 14.02 -7.79
CA ASP A 54 -1.80 15.02 -7.96
C ASP A 54 -3.01 14.37 -8.63
N SER A 55 -4.16 14.50 -8.00
CA SER A 55 -5.42 13.94 -8.52
C SER A 55 -5.81 14.51 -9.90
N ASN A 56 -5.40 15.74 -10.22
CA ASN A 56 -5.68 16.32 -11.53
C ASN A 56 -4.88 15.62 -12.65
N GLU A 57 -3.66 15.18 -12.34
CA GLU A 57 -2.86 14.39 -13.28
C GLU A 57 -3.45 12.99 -13.50
N CYS A 58 -4.12 12.40 -12.48
CA CYS A 58 -4.73 11.08 -12.61
C CYS A 58 -5.74 11.03 -13.76
N LYS A 59 -6.59 12.04 -13.90
CA LYS A 59 -7.59 12.09 -15.00
C LYS A 59 -6.97 12.07 -16.38
N THR A 60 -5.80 12.71 -16.51
CA THR A 60 -5.13 12.84 -17.82
C THR A 60 -4.30 11.60 -18.13
N LYS A 61 -3.59 11.07 -17.13
CA LYS A 61 -2.64 9.96 -17.31
C LYS A 61 -3.27 8.58 -17.21
N LEU A 62 -4.41 8.48 -16.52
CA LEU A 62 -5.15 7.22 -16.30
C LEU A 62 -6.61 7.40 -16.74
N PRO A 63 -6.89 7.49 -18.05
CA PRO A 63 -8.24 7.80 -18.55
C PRO A 63 -9.27 6.70 -18.30
N GLU A 64 -8.85 5.48 -18.00
CA GLU A 64 -9.72 4.32 -17.78
C GLU A 64 -10.18 4.14 -16.32
N ILE A 65 -9.97 5.14 -15.45
CA ILE A 65 -10.46 5.07 -14.07
C ILE A 65 -11.96 5.34 -14.01
N ASP A 66 -12.71 4.49 -13.32
CA ASP A 66 -14.17 4.64 -13.14
C ASP A 66 -14.50 5.74 -12.14
N ILE A 67 -13.75 5.82 -11.03
CA ILE A 67 -14.01 6.75 -9.94
C ILE A 67 -12.71 7.42 -9.52
N LEU A 68 -12.69 8.75 -9.48
CA LEU A 68 -11.63 9.54 -8.89
C LEU A 68 -12.12 10.22 -7.62
N VAL A 69 -11.55 9.84 -6.49
CA VAL A 69 -11.73 10.56 -5.23
C VAL A 69 -10.64 11.62 -5.10
N ASN A 70 -11.01 12.87 -5.26
CA ASN A 70 -10.06 13.98 -5.19
C ASN A 70 -9.72 14.30 -3.72
N GLY A 71 -8.62 13.77 -3.23
CA GLY A 71 -8.03 14.08 -1.92
C GLY A 71 -6.97 15.19 -1.97
N GLY A 72 -6.85 15.90 -3.09
CA GLY A 72 -5.80 16.92 -3.31
C GLY A 72 -4.46 16.32 -3.69
N LYS A 73 -3.40 17.06 -3.42
CA LYS A 73 -2.02 16.66 -3.69
C LYS A 73 -1.45 15.84 -2.54
N ILE A 74 -0.86 14.71 -2.87
CA ILE A 74 -0.17 13.86 -1.90
C ILE A 74 1.21 14.45 -1.60
N THR A 75 1.46 14.76 -0.33
CA THR A 75 2.74 15.28 0.17
C THR A 75 3.66 14.17 0.71
N SER A 76 3.41 12.94 0.31
CA SER A 76 4.16 11.78 0.79
C SER A 76 5.65 11.88 0.44
N LEU A 77 6.49 11.56 1.41
CA LEU A 77 7.95 11.50 1.25
C LEU A 77 8.44 10.24 0.51
N GLY A 78 7.56 9.48 -0.09
CA GLY A 78 7.92 8.27 -0.83
C GLY A 78 6.97 7.09 -0.60
N GLU A 79 7.40 5.92 -1.04
CA GLU A 79 6.64 4.68 -0.87
C GLU A 79 6.70 4.17 0.58
N SER A 80 5.73 3.33 0.95
CA SER A 80 5.70 2.71 2.28
C SER A 80 6.82 1.69 2.46
N THR A 81 7.38 1.65 3.65
CA THR A 81 8.28 0.57 4.07
C THR A 81 7.50 -0.73 4.19
N ILE A 82 8.04 -1.80 3.64
CA ILE A 82 7.45 -3.15 3.72
C ILE A 82 8.31 -4.00 4.65
N ILE A 83 7.70 -4.49 5.70
CA ILE A 83 8.34 -5.36 6.69
C ILE A 83 7.69 -6.74 6.74
N ASP A 84 8.47 -7.71 7.12
CA ASP A 84 8.06 -9.08 7.42
C ASP A 84 8.64 -9.50 8.78
N PHE A 85 8.05 -10.48 9.41
CA PHE A 85 8.62 -11.18 10.54
C PHE A 85 8.89 -12.63 10.14
N VAL A 86 10.14 -13.04 10.28
CA VAL A 86 10.60 -14.40 10.01
C VAL A 86 11.36 -14.88 11.25
N ASP A 87 10.90 -15.95 11.87
CA ASP A 87 11.45 -16.49 13.11
C ASP A 87 11.60 -15.40 14.21
N ASP A 88 10.53 -14.63 14.39
CA ASP A 88 10.44 -13.48 15.33
C ASP A 88 11.47 -12.36 15.08
N GLN A 89 12.14 -12.38 13.93
CA GLN A 89 13.08 -11.33 13.54
C GLN A 89 12.47 -10.39 12.49
N LEU A 90 12.65 -9.09 12.71
CA LEU A 90 12.25 -8.06 11.76
C LEU A 90 13.09 -8.15 10.48
N LYS A 91 12.43 -8.33 9.35
CA LYS A 91 13.03 -8.26 8.03
C LYS A 91 12.43 -7.11 7.23
N VAL A 92 13.24 -6.15 6.81
CA VAL A 92 12.82 -5.11 5.88
C VAL A 92 12.91 -5.65 4.46
N ILE A 93 11.75 -5.75 3.79
CA ILE A 93 11.64 -6.21 2.40
C ILE A 93 11.87 -5.05 1.43
N ARG A 94 11.38 -3.87 1.81
CA ARG A 94 11.59 -2.62 1.08
C ARG A 94 11.62 -1.48 2.07
N GLU A 95 12.66 -0.69 2.05
CA GLU A 95 12.70 0.55 2.82
C GLU A 95 12.00 1.67 2.04
N GLY A 96 11.18 2.44 2.73
CA GLY A 96 10.42 3.56 2.22
C GLY A 96 10.57 4.78 3.13
N SER A 97 9.47 5.52 3.35
CA SER A 97 9.47 6.74 4.16
C SER A 97 9.81 6.54 5.64
N ILE A 98 9.72 5.33 6.16
CA ILE A 98 10.09 4.98 7.53
C ILE A 98 11.32 4.07 7.46
N SER A 99 12.42 4.49 8.11
CA SER A 99 13.66 3.72 8.10
C SER A 99 13.57 2.46 8.98
N LYS A 100 14.44 1.49 8.71
CA LYS A 100 14.58 0.32 9.56
C LYS A 100 14.88 0.71 11.01
N GLN A 101 15.75 1.69 11.21
CA GLN A 101 16.13 2.18 12.54
C GLN A 101 14.96 2.76 13.31
N ASP A 102 14.04 3.46 12.64
CA ASP A 102 12.85 4.03 13.31
C ASP A 102 11.88 2.92 13.74
N ILE A 103 11.78 1.85 12.97
CA ILE A 103 10.96 0.70 13.34
C ILE A 103 11.56 -0.06 14.52
N GLU A 104 12.88 -0.28 14.52
CA GLU A 104 13.59 -0.97 15.60
C GLU A 104 13.52 -0.24 16.95
N LYS A 105 13.33 1.08 16.96
CA LYS A 105 13.14 1.87 18.19
C LYS A 105 11.80 1.62 18.91
N ILE A 106 10.80 1.10 18.20
CA ILE A 106 9.44 0.91 18.74
C ILE A 106 9.09 -0.57 18.98
N LEU A 107 10.00 -1.47 18.64
CA LEU A 107 9.89 -2.91 18.93
C LEU A 107 10.62 -3.25 20.23
#